data_07e95f066ffe56767c30e943b33de3d0
#
_entry.id   07e95f066ffe56767c30e943b33de3d0
#
_cell.length_a   1.000
_cell.length_b   1.000
_cell.length_c   1.000
_cell.angle_alpha   90.00
_cell.angle_beta   90.00
_cell.angle_gamma   90.00
#
_symmetry.space_group_name_H-M   'P 1'
#
loop_
_entity.id
_entity.type
_entity.pdbx_description
1 polymer ?
#
loop_
_entity_poly.entity_id
_entity_poly.type
_entity_poly.pdbx_seq_one_letter_code
_entity_poly.pdbx_strand_id
1 'polypeptide(L)'
;SIQKRAYPISESRPEEAIEKAKEFLALPSPPDIIFFDLPGTVNNAGVIKTVATMDYVFCPIAADRVVMESSLKFATTLNDTMISTGQSNIKGLYLLWNMVDGREKTDLYEIYERIADELGLKVMDTYLPDSKRFRKEGSETHGKAIFRSTMLPPDKTYIKGSNIDRLADEIEKLINEK
;
A
#
# COMPACT_ATOMS: atom_id res chain seq x y z
N SER A 1 -6.61 4.79 29.32
CA SER A 1 -5.80 5.64 28.42
C SER A 1 -6.69 6.14 27.30
N ILE A 2 -6.66 7.45 27.05
CA ILE A 2 -7.42 8.06 25.95
C ILE A 2 -6.72 7.64 24.66
N GLN A 3 -7.37 6.82 23.85
CA GLN A 3 -6.88 6.48 22.52
C GLN A 3 -6.94 7.74 21.64
N LYS A 4 -5.82 8.06 21.00
CA LYS A 4 -5.73 9.18 20.05
C LYS A 4 -5.42 8.65 18.68
N ARG A 5 -5.89 9.33 17.61
CA ARG A 5 -5.40 9.07 16.27
C ARG A 5 -3.88 9.23 16.23
N ALA A 6 -3.20 8.27 15.62
CA ALA A 6 -1.75 8.28 15.51
C ALA A 6 -1.25 9.38 14.57
N TYR A 7 -2.04 9.70 13.53
CA TYR A 7 -1.69 10.62 12.46
C TYR A 7 -2.95 11.22 11.83
N PRO A 8 -2.86 12.38 11.17
CA PRO A 8 -3.97 12.96 10.43
C PRO A 8 -4.32 12.10 9.21
N ILE A 9 -5.63 11.98 8.92
CA ILE A 9 -6.16 11.37 7.71
C ILE A 9 -6.99 12.44 7.01
N SER A 10 -6.74 12.66 5.74
CA SER A 10 -7.43 13.64 4.90
C SER A 10 -7.95 12.99 3.64
N GLU A 11 -9.16 13.34 3.26
CA GLU A 11 -9.76 12.91 2.01
C GLU A 11 -9.59 13.99 0.94
N SER A 12 -9.36 13.57 -0.29
CA SER A 12 -9.31 14.44 -1.47
C SER A 12 -9.66 13.64 -2.73
N ARG A 13 -9.95 14.34 -3.81
CA ARG A 13 -9.98 13.70 -5.13
C ARG A 13 -8.55 13.41 -5.58
N PRO A 14 -8.35 12.41 -6.48
CA PRO A 14 -7.01 12.10 -6.99
C PRO A 14 -6.30 13.32 -7.59
N GLU A 15 -7.04 14.20 -8.28
CA GLU A 15 -6.50 15.40 -8.92
C GLU A 15 -5.99 16.45 -7.92
N GLU A 16 -6.54 16.45 -6.70
CA GLU A 16 -6.25 17.41 -5.63
C GLU A 16 -5.24 16.85 -4.60
N ALA A 17 -4.92 15.56 -4.68
CA ALA A 17 -4.13 14.85 -3.67
C ALA A 17 -2.72 15.46 -3.48
N ILE A 18 -2.10 15.90 -4.57
CA ILE A 18 -0.76 16.53 -4.53
C ILE A 18 -0.82 17.87 -3.80
N GLU A 19 -1.82 18.72 -4.11
CA GLU A 19 -1.97 20.02 -3.44
C GLU A 19 -2.27 19.82 -1.96
N LYS A 20 -3.07 18.81 -1.62
CA LYS A 20 -3.33 18.44 -0.23
C LYS A 20 -2.08 17.99 0.51
N ALA A 21 -1.22 17.22 -0.12
CA ALA A 21 0.08 16.84 0.45
C ALA A 21 0.98 18.05 0.68
N LYS A 22 1.01 19.02 -0.22
CA LYS A 22 1.78 20.27 -0.06
C LYS A 22 1.34 21.05 1.18
N GLU A 23 0.05 21.05 1.51
CA GLU A 23 -0.44 21.67 2.75
C GLU A 23 0.20 21.03 3.99
N PHE A 24 0.33 19.69 4.02
CA PHE A 24 0.99 18.98 5.12
C PHE A 24 2.48 19.26 5.18
N LEU A 25 3.14 19.33 4.02
CA LEU A 25 4.57 19.64 3.94
C LEU A 25 4.90 21.09 4.34
N ALA A 26 3.95 22.00 4.25
CA ALA A 26 4.10 23.39 4.67
C ALA A 26 3.88 23.63 6.17
N LEU A 27 3.53 22.60 6.95
CA LEU A 27 3.35 22.73 8.40
C LEU A 27 4.69 23.05 9.09
N PRO A 28 4.66 23.71 10.27
CA PRO A 28 5.86 23.94 11.07
C PRO A 28 6.62 22.66 11.48
N SER A 29 5.90 21.53 11.57
CA SER A 29 6.43 20.19 11.78
C SER A 29 5.82 19.29 10.71
N PRO A 30 6.41 19.21 9.52
CA PRO A 30 5.89 18.39 8.45
C PRO A 30 6.06 16.89 8.77
N PRO A 31 5.21 16.02 8.22
CA PRO A 31 5.41 14.59 8.35
C PRO A 31 6.64 14.13 7.54
N ASP A 32 7.34 13.12 8.04
CA ASP A 32 8.45 12.47 7.34
C ASP A 32 7.96 11.60 6.18
N ILE A 33 6.76 11.03 6.31
CA ILE A 33 6.15 10.12 5.32
C ILE A 33 4.68 10.52 5.11
N ILE A 34 4.25 10.53 3.86
CA ILE A 34 2.84 10.68 3.48
C ILE A 34 2.42 9.47 2.68
N PHE A 35 1.41 8.75 3.16
CA PHE A 35 0.79 7.65 2.42
C PHE A 35 -0.40 8.15 1.62
N PHE A 36 -0.46 7.77 0.35
CA PHE A 36 -1.61 8.01 -0.53
C PHE A 36 -2.33 6.70 -0.77
N ASP A 37 -3.58 6.60 -0.33
CA ASP A 37 -4.47 5.50 -0.67
C ASP A 37 -5.20 5.85 -1.96
N LEU A 38 -4.79 5.25 -3.06
CA LEU A 38 -5.26 5.57 -4.40
C LEU A 38 -6.05 4.40 -5.00
N PRO A 39 -7.08 4.69 -5.82
CA PRO A 39 -7.76 3.63 -6.58
C PRO A 39 -6.78 2.90 -7.50
N GLY A 40 -6.86 1.57 -7.55
CA GLY A 40 -6.04 0.71 -8.42
C GLY A 40 -6.46 0.79 -9.89
N THR A 41 -6.50 1.97 -10.48
CA THR A 41 -6.92 2.19 -11.87
C THR A 41 -5.95 3.08 -12.63
N VAL A 42 -5.58 2.65 -13.83
CA VAL A 42 -4.81 3.47 -14.80
C VAL A 42 -5.71 4.32 -15.70
N ASN A 43 -7.02 4.17 -15.59
CA ASN A 43 -7.97 4.88 -16.47
C ASN A 43 -8.29 6.31 -16.00
N ASN A 44 -7.75 6.72 -14.85
CA ASN A 44 -7.93 8.06 -14.30
C ASN A 44 -6.62 8.85 -14.41
N ALA A 45 -6.63 9.89 -15.24
CA ALA A 45 -5.45 10.74 -15.45
C ALA A 45 -4.97 11.43 -14.15
N GLY A 46 -5.87 11.73 -13.21
CA GLY A 46 -5.52 12.27 -11.89
C GLY A 46 -4.72 11.28 -11.06
N VAL A 47 -5.12 10.00 -11.05
CA VAL A 47 -4.39 8.92 -10.37
C VAL A 47 -2.99 8.79 -10.95
N ILE A 48 -2.87 8.69 -12.26
CA ILE A 48 -1.58 8.56 -12.95
C ILE A 48 -0.66 9.75 -12.63
N LYS A 49 -1.18 10.98 -12.72
CA LYS A 49 -0.42 12.20 -12.40
C LYS A 49 0.05 12.20 -10.95
N THR A 50 -0.79 11.77 -10.03
CA THR A 50 -0.44 11.70 -8.60
C THR A 50 0.62 10.62 -8.38
N VAL A 51 0.43 9.41 -8.92
CA VAL A 51 1.41 8.32 -8.80
C VAL A 51 2.78 8.70 -9.35
N ALA A 52 2.84 9.42 -10.49
CA ALA A 52 4.10 9.86 -11.09
C ALA A 52 4.95 10.77 -10.19
N THR A 53 4.35 11.39 -9.17
CA THR A 53 5.04 12.26 -8.20
C THR A 53 5.48 11.54 -6.93
N MET A 54 5.12 10.27 -6.76
CA MET A 54 5.49 9.47 -5.58
C MET A 54 6.98 9.07 -5.64
N ASP A 55 7.59 8.88 -4.47
CA ASP A 55 8.91 8.27 -4.36
C ASP A 55 8.83 6.75 -4.48
N TYR A 56 7.81 6.16 -3.89
CA TYR A 56 7.63 4.70 -3.85
C TYR A 56 6.16 4.34 -4.11
N VAL A 57 5.96 3.21 -4.78
CA VAL A 57 4.62 2.66 -5.05
C VAL A 57 4.58 1.22 -4.53
N PHE A 58 3.62 0.93 -3.67
CA PHE A 58 3.34 -0.41 -3.17
C PHE A 58 2.00 -0.86 -3.74
N CYS A 59 2.00 -1.91 -4.54
CA CYS A 59 0.82 -2.44 -5.22
C CYS A 59 0.38 -3.75 -4.56
N PRO A 60 -0.72 -3.75 -3.77
CA PRO A 60 -1.23 -4.97 -3.19
C PRO A 60 -1.73 -5.94 -4.27
N ILE A 61 -1.32 -7.20 -4.14
CA ILE A 61 -1.74 -8.31 -5.00
C ILE A 61 -2.36 -9.43 -4.15
N ALA A 62 -3.23 -10.23 -4.73
CA ALA A 62 -3.83 -11.38 -4.08
C ALA A 62 -3.79 -12.60 -5.00
N ALA A 63 -3.90 -13.80 -4.44
CA ALA A 63 -3.94 -15.06 -5.19
C ALA A 63 -5.31 -15.28 -5.88
N ASP A 64 -5.83 -14.23 -6.49
CA ASP A 64 -7.01 -14.22 -7.34
C ASP A 64 -6.59 -13.80 -8.75
N ARG A 65 -6.99 -14.58 -9.75
CA ARG A 65 -6.57 -14.36 -11.13
C ARG A 65 -6.92 -12.97 -11.65
N VAL A 66 -8.11 -12.48 -11.37
CA VAL A 66 -8.59 -11.17 -11.89
C VAL A 66 -7.83 -10.04 -11.20
N VAL A 67 -7.64 -10.15 -9.88
CA VAL A 67 -6.86 -9.17 -9.10
C VAL A 67 -5.42 -9.17 -9.58
N MET A 68 -4.82 -10.35 -9.77
CA MET A 68 -3.44 -10.47 -10.22
C MET A 68 -3.23 -9.90 -11.63
N GLU A 69 -4.06 -10.26 -12.60
CA GLU A 69 -3.98 -9.73 -13.97
C GLU A 69 -4.09 -8.20 -13.98
N SER A 70 -5.01 -7.64 -13.18
CA SER A 70 -5.20 -6.18 -13.09
C SER A 70 -4.00 -5.49 -12.44
N SER A 71 -3.47 -6.05 -11.36
CA SER A 71 -2.35 -5.49 -10.61
C SER A 71 -1.05 -5.57 -11.41
N LEU A 72 -0.78 -6.69 -12.07
CA LEU A 72 0.39 -6.84 -12.95
C LEU A 72 0.31 -5.87 -14.13
N LYS A 73 -0.85 -5.73 -14.77
CA LYS A 73 -1.04 -4.76 -15.85
C LYS A 73 -0.80 -3.33 -15.37
N PHE A 74 -1.31 -2.97 -14.19
CA PHE A 74 -1.06 -1.65 -13.59
C PHE A 74 0.43 -1.43 -13.36
N ALA A 75 1.10 -2.35 -12.67
CA ALA A 75 2.51 -2.25 -12.32
C ALA A 75 3.41 -2.22 -13.57
N THR A 76 3.15 -3.09 -14.56
CA THR A 76 3.89 -3.11 -15.83
C THR A 76 3.70 -1.81 -16.59
N THR A 77 2.46 -1.29 -16.67
CA THR A 77 2.20 -0.01 -17.33
C THR A 77 2.99 1.13 -16.67
N LEU A 78 2.99 1.22 -15.34
CA LEU A 78 3.78 2.23 -14.62
C LEU A 78 5.28 2.07 -14.88
N ASN A 79 5.78 0.84 -14.80
CA ASN A 79 7.18 0.54 -15.03
C ASN A 79 7.62 0.99 -16.43
N ASP A 80 6.89 0.57 -17.45
CA ASP A 80 7.27 0.78 -18.86
C ASP A 80 7.07 2.21 -19.33
N THR A 81 6.01 2.88 -18.84
CA THR A 81 5.68 4.23 -19.35
C THR A 81 6.26 5.36 -18.51
N MET A 82 6.59 5.12 -17.25
CA MET A 82 7.01 6.18 -16.35
C MET A 82 8.39 5.96 -15.75
N ILE A 83 8.65 4.77 -15.19
CA ILE A 83 9.91 4.51 -14.48
C ILE A 83 11.04 4.33 -15.51
N SER A 84 10.87 3.41 -16.44
CA SER A 84 11.89 3.10 -17.46
C SER A 84 12.18 4.25 -18.41
N THR A 85 11.23 5.16 -18.59
CA THR A 85 11.39 6.36 -19.45
C THR A 85 11.94 7.57 -18.70
N GLY A 86 12.09 7.48 -17.36
CA GLY A 86 12.52 8.61 -16.54
C GLY A 86 11.49 9.73 -16.40
N GLN A 87 10.21 9.46 -16.70
CA GLN A 87 9.12 10.45 -16.63
C GLN A 87 8.45 10.55 -15.25
N SER A 88 9.01 9.90 -14.24
CA SER A 88 8.52 9.94 -12.87
C SER A 88 9.64 10.07 -11.86
N ASN A 89 9.28 10.44 -10.63
CA ASN A 89 10.19 10.45 -9.49
C ASN A 89 10.25 9.10 -8.75
N ILE A 90 9.54 8.08 -9.24
CA ILE A 90 9.41 6.79 -8.59
C ILE A 90 10.79 6.10 -8.50
N LYS A 91 11.25 5.89 -7.28
CA LYS A 91 12.50 5.21 -6.93
C LYS A 91 12.32 3.70 -6.81
N GLY A 92 11.10 3.27 -6.48
CA GLY A 92 10.76 1.86 -6.33
C GLY A 92 9.28 1.58 -6.52
N LEU A 93 9.00 0.47 -7.21
CA LEU A 93 7.67 -0.11 -7.41
C LEU A 93 7.71 -1.54 -6.91
N TYR A 94 6.88 -1.86 -5.93
CA TYR A 94 6.88 -3.14 -5.25
C TYR A 94 5.48 -3.76 -5.24
N LEU A 95 5.41 -5.06 -5.51
CA LEU A 95 4.21 -5.86 -5.34
C LEU A 95 4.18 -6.38 -3.89
N LEU A 96 3.03 -6.32 -3.25
CA LEU A 96 2.83 -6.79 -1.88
C LEU A 96 1.74 -7.86 -1.84
N TRP A 97 2.09 -9.07 -1.45
CA TRP A 97 1.11 -10.11 -1.20
C TRP A 97 0.17 -9.74 -0.06
N ASN A 98 -1.11 -9.62 -0.37
CA ASN A 98 -2.18 -9.31 0.59
C ASN A 98 -3.21 -10.44 0.61
N MET A 99 -3.89 -10.62 1.73
CA MET A 99 -4.91 -11.64 1.95
C MET A 99 -4.42 -13.07 1.66
N VAL A 100 -3.18 -13.38 2.02
CA VAL A 100 -2.58 -14.71 1.83
C VAL A 100 -3.27 -15.73 2.72
N ASP A 101 -3.90 -16.74 2.13
CA ASP A 101 -4.46 -17.89 2.86
C ASP A 101 -3.37 -18.97 3.01
N GLY A 102 -2.92 -19.20 4.23
CA GLY A 102 -1.89 -20.21 4.54
C GLY A 102 -2.30 -21.66 4.24
N ARG A 103 -3.54 -21.89 3.81
CA ARG A 103 -4.04 -23.21 3.35
C ARG A 103 -3.93 -23.39 1.83
N GLU A 104 -3.68 -22.31 1.09
CA GLU A 104 -3.47 -22.39 -0.35
C GLU A 104 -2.13 -23.04 -0.67
N LYS A 105 -2.08 -23.69 -1.83
CA LYS A 105 -0.85 -24.32 -2.31
C LYS A 105 0.19 -23.26 -2.63
N THR A 106 1.41 -23.49 -2.16
CA THR A 106 2.55 -22.58 -2.35
C THR A 106 2.95 -22.43 -3.82
N ASP A 107 2.71 -23.45 -4.65
CA ASP A 107 3.02 -23.44 -6.09
C ASP A 107 2.35 -22.29 -6.86
N LEU A 108 1.13 -21.87 -6.45
CA LEU A 108 0.44 -20.74 -7.05
C LEU A 108 1.20 -19.41 -6.84
N TYR A 109 1.68 -19.18 -5.63
CA TYR A 109 2.46 -17.97 -5.30
C TYR A 109 3.80 -17.98 -6.05
N GLU A 110 4.50 -19.09 -6.09
CA GLU A 110 5.76 -19.25 -6.82
C GLU A 110 5.61 -18.99 -8.32
N ILE A 111 4.49 -19.43 -8.93
CA ILE A 111 4.19 -19.14 -10.34
C ILE A 111 4.03 -17.64 -10.56
N TYR A 112 3.27 -16.96 -9.71
CA TYR A 112 3.03 -15.53 -9.86
C TYR A 112 4.28 -14.69 -9.57
N GLU A 113 5.10 -15.08 -8.61
CA GLU A 113 6.38 -14.41 -8.33
C GLU A 113 7.35 -14.56 -9.52
N ARG A 114 7.39 -15.70 -10.16
CA ARG A 114 8.17 -15.90 -11.38
C ARG A 114 7.67 -15.03 -12.54
N ILE A 115 6.35 -14.89 -12.71
CA ILE A 115 5.78 -14.00 -13.72
C ILE A 115 6.13 -12.55 -13.40
N ALA A 116 6.07 -12.14 -12.15
CA ALA A 116 6.47 -10.80 -11.73
C ALA A 116 7.95 -10.53 -12.03
N ASP A 117 8.83 -11.48 -11.73
CA ASP A 117 10.27 -11.39 -12.02
C ASP A 117 10.54 -11.30 -13.53
N GLU A 118 9.87 -12.12 -14.35
CA GLU A 118 9.95 -12.05 -15.83
C GLU A 118 9.51 -10.68 -16.39
N LEU A 119 8.60 -9.99 -15.70
CA LEU A 119 8.13 -8.65 -16.03
C LEU A 119 9.03 -7.54 -15.43
N GLY A 120 10.12 -7.90 -14.73
CA GLY A 120 11.01 -6.96 -14.06
C GLY A 120 10.39 -6.27 -12.84
N LEU A 121 9.34 -6.85 -12.26
CA LEU A 121 8.65 -6.32 -11.08
C LEU A 121 9.20 -6.97 -9.80
N LYS A 122 9.35 -6.19 -8.75
CA LYS A 122 9.84 -6.67 -7.45
C LYS A 122 8.67 -7.01 -6.54
N VAL A 123 8.73 -8.19 -5.92
CA VAL A 123 7.81 -8.62 -4.87
C VAL A 123 8.45 -8.41 -3.51
N MET A 124 7.71 -7.91 -2.53
CA MET A 124 8.18 -7.76 -1.16
C MET A 124 8.32 -9.12 -0.48
N ASP A 125 9.27 -9.22 0.45
CA ASP A 125 9.50 -10.43 1.23
C ASP A 125 8.37 -10.68 2.24
N THR A 126 7.80 -9.60 2.76
CA THR A 126 6.69 -9.66 3.72
C THR A 126 5.36 -9.72 3.02
N TYR A 127 4.50 -10.64 3.46
CA TYR A 127 3.10 -10.74 3.02
C TYR A 127 2.14 -10.46 4.17
N LEU A 128 0.92 -10.02 3.85
CA LEU A 128 -0.17 -9.86 4.81
C LEU A 128 -1.13 -11.06 4.72
N PRO A 129 -1.32 -11.82 5.82
CA PRO A 129 -2.21 -12.96 5.83
C PRO A 129 -3.68 -12.53 5.76
N ASP A 130 -4.54 -13.39 5.21
CA ASP A 130 -6.00 -13.19 5.29
C ASP A 130 -6.45 -13.27 6.76
N SER A 131 -6.93 -12.14 7.26
CA SER A 131 -7.34 -12.03 8.65
C SER A 131 -8.74 -11.44 8.78
N LYS A 132 -9.61 -12.19 9.43
CA LYS A 132 -10.95 -11.72 9.82
C LYS A 132 -10.92 -10.48 10.73
N ARG A 133 -9.77 -10.19 11.36
CA ARG A 133 -9.60 -9.03 12.24
C ARG A 133 -9.73 -7.73 11.45
N PHE A 134 -9.06 -7.62 10.30
CA PHE A 134 -9.15 -6.44 9.43
C PHE A 134 -10.55 -6.26 8.85
N ARG A 135 -11.21 -7.37 8.46
CA ARG A 135 -12.59 -7.31 7.95
C ARG A 135 -13.61 -6.83 8.98
N LYS A 136 -13.31 -6.97 10.27
CA LYS A 136 -14.18 -6.54 11.39
C LYS A 136 -13.86 -5.15 11.92
N GLU A 137 -12.80 -4.52 11.45
CA GLU A 137 -12.36 -3.25 11.99
C GLU A 137 -13.39 -2.13 11.80
N GLY A 138 -14.02 -2.08 10.64
CA GLY A 138 -15.07 -1.11 10.32
C GLY A 138 -16.47 -1.48 10.84
N SER A 139 -16.60 -2.57 11.62
CA SER A 139 -17.91 -2.94 12.17
C SER A 139 -18.37 -1.94 13.22
N GLU A 140 -19.62 -1.54 13.15
CA GLU A 140 -20.24 -0.67 14.16
C GLU A 140 -20.34 -1.39 15.50
N THR A 141 -19.70 -0.84 16.51
CA THR A 141 -19.89 -1.24 17.89
C THR A 141 -20.54 -0.07 18.63
N HIS A 142 -21.74 -0.28 19.16
CA HIS A 142 -22.53 0.76 19.83
C HIS A 142 -22.82 1.99 18.92
N GLY A 143 -23.11 1.75 17.63
CA GLY A 143 -23.50 2.80 16.67
C GLY A 143 -22.37 3.69 16.17
N LYS A 144 -21.11 3.31 16.38
CA LYS A 144 -19.93 4.03 15.84
C LYS A 144 -18.94 3.05 15.24
N ALA A 145 -18.50 3.31 14.02
CA ALA A 145 -17.39 2.58 13.42
C ALA A 145 -16.09 2.89 14.18
N ILE A 146 -15.33 1.86 14.51
CA ILE A 146 -14.05 1.97 15.22
C ILE A 146 -12.93 1.45 14.33
N PHE A 147 -12.06 2.37 13.90
CA PHE A 147 -10.86 2.05 13.14
C PHE A 147 -9.66 1.98 14.09
N ARG A 148 -9.44 0.80 14.66
CA ARG A 148 -8.42 0.59 15.70
C ARG A 148 -7.00 0.66 15.18
N SER A 149 -6.78 0.35 13.90
CA SER A 149 -5.48 0.43 13.24
C SER A 149 -4.91 1.86 13.19
N THR A 150 -5.78 2.87 13.27
CA THR A 150 -5.38 4.29 13.26
C THR A 150 -5.20 4.90 14.65
N MET A 151 -5.32 4.10 15.73
CA MET A 151 -5.30 4.59 17.11
C MET A 151 -3.96 4.30 17.80
N LEU A 152 -3.54 5.20 18.71
CA LEU A 152 -2.42 4.97 19.61
C LEU A 152 -2.91 4.77 21.06
N PRO A 153 -2.35 3.84 21.81
CA PRO A 153 -1.33 2.85 21.39
C PRO A 153 -1.94 1.82 20.42
N PRO A 154 -1.10 1.23 19.55
CA PRO A 154 -1.58 0.24 18.58
C PRO A 154 -2.20 -0.96 19.30
N ASP A 155 -3.28 -1.48 18.72
CA ASP A 155 -3.99 -2.64 19.29
C ASP A 155 -3.15 -3.91 19.02
N LYS A 156 -2.65 -4.52 20.10
CA LYS A 156 -1.82 -5.73 20.03
C LYS A 156 -2.51 -6.91 19.32
N THR A 157 -3.85 -6.91 19.26
CA THR A 157 -4.60 -7.96 18.58
C THR A 157 -4.47 -7.85 17.06
N TYR A 158 -4.25 -6.64 16.53
CA TYR A 158 -3.99 -6.42 15.10
C TYR A 158 -2.55 -6.75 14.72
N ILE A 159 -1.59 -6.41 15.57
CA ILE A 159 -0.18 -6.66 15.31
C ILE A 159 0.14 -8.15 15.34
N LYS A 160 -0.36 -8.86 16.36
CA LYS A 160 -0.02 -10.28 16.57
C LYS A 160 -0.46 -11.16 15.39
N GLY A 161 0.50 -11.71 14.65
CA GLY A 161 0.27 -12.64 13.54
C GLY A 161 -0.35 -11.98 12.30
N SER A 162 -0.21 -10.66 12.17
CA SER A 162 -0.66 -9.90 11.00
C SER A 162 0.48 -9.56 10.03
N ASN A 163 1.72 -9.74 10.45
CA ASN A 163 2.95 -9.30 9.76
C ASN A 163 3.03 -7.78 9.51
N ILE A 164 2.14 -6.96 10.10
CA ILE A 164 2.17 -5.49 9.91
C ILE A 164 3.46 -4.88 10.42
N ASP A 165 3.97 -5.37 11.56
CA ASP A 165 5.26 -4.95 12.11
C ASP A 165 6.41 -5.20 11.13
N ARG A 166 6.49 -6.43 10.58
CA ARG A 166 7.49 -6.79 9.57
C ARG A 166 7.34 -5.97 8.30
N LEU A 167 6.11 -5.73 7.86
CA LEU A 167 5.84 -4.91 6.68
C LEU A 167 6.31 -3.47 6.89
N ALA A 168 6.07 -2.91 8.08
CA ALA A 168 6.55 -1.56 8.42
C ALA A 168 8.09 -1.49 8.40
N ASP A 169 8.77 -2.48 9.00
CA ASP A 169 10.23 -2.56 9.01
C ASP A 169 10.79 -2.71 7.58
N GLU A 170 10.17 -3.52 6.72
CA GLU A 170 10.59 -3.70 5.34
C GLU A 170 10.39 -2.42 4.52
N ILE A 171 9.23 -1.75 4.64
CA ILE A 171 8.98 -0.46 3.99
C ILE A 171 10.02 0.57 4.45
N GLU A 172 10.26 0.69 5.76
CA GLU A 172 11.25 1.62 6.30
C GLU A 172 12.65 1.35 5.72
N LYS A 173 13.04 0.09 5.63
CA LYS A 173 14.30 -0.31 4.99
C LYS A 173 14.35 0.13 3.53
N LEU A 174 13.33 -0.19 2.73
CA LEU A 174 13.26 0.13 1.30
C LEU A 174 13.32 1.63 1.02
N ILE A 175 12.66 2.47 1.84
CA ILE A 175 12.67 3.92 1.64
C ILE A 175 13.96 4.59 2.13
N ASN A 176 14.74 3.94 2.99
CA ASN A 176 16.01 4.44 3.52
C ASN A 176 17.24 3.85 2.79
N GLU A 177 17.11 2.82 1.99
CA GLU A 177 18.18 2.33 1.11
C GLU A 177 18.49 3.38 0.03
N LYS A 178 19.74 3.86 0.02
CA LYS A 178 20.24 4.83 -0.97
C LYS A 178 20.81 4.14 -2.19
#